data_2c4f7d9af11f911e12614ff45624fbf6
#
_entry.id   2c4f7d9af11f911e12614ff45624fbf6
#
_cell.length_a   1.000
_cell.length_b   1.000
_cell.length_c   1.000
_cell.angle_alpha   90.00
_cell.angle_beta   90.00
_cell.angle_gamma   90.00
#
_symmetry.space_group_name_H-M   'P 1'
#
loop_
_entity.id
_entity.type
_entity.pdbx_description
1 polymer ?
#
loop_
_entity_poly.entity_id
_entity_poly.type
_entity_poly.pdbx_seq_one_letter_code
_entity_poly.pdbx_strand_id
1 'polypeptide(L)'
;GWDGIHIRGGKDIRIRNCRFYTGDDAVAGGLWKNMVIENCYMNSSCNGIRLIMPATGLKIVDCEFRGPGKYPHRTSGEQKRRNMLSGILLQPGAWFPAFGEVKDILISSCSFDQLDNPFLVTLNEGNRGERICLEHIRGTRLMKAAASVESWGDSSLKDVRLSDVSLSYVGNKDQEIVGRTPSKPLTDYRALPCWGLYLHNLDRVILRNVRLDCENGKVGPASCFDNVGSVEIYNVSF
;
A
#
# COMPACT_ATOMS: atom_id res chain seq x y z
N GLY A 1 16.03 6.35 14.36
CA GLY A 1 15.62 5.29 13.50
C GLY A 1 15.86 5.67 12.07
N TRP A 2 16.39 4.72 11.37
CA TRP A 2 16.67 4.82 9.94
C TRP A 2 16.01 3.62 9.26
N ASP A 3 16.04 3.61 7.94
CA ASP A 3 15.58 2.45 7.17
C ASP A 3 16.34 1.18 7.58
N GLY A 4 15.69 0.05 7.51
CA GLY A 4 16.35 -1.24 7.70
C GLY A 4 17.28 -1.56 6.53
N ILE A 5 16.75 -1.48 5.32
CA ILE A 5 17.48 -1.66 4.06
C ILE A 5 17.05 -0.57 3.09
N HIS A 6 18.00 0.17 2.51
CA HIS A 6 17.74 1.16 1.47
C HIS A 6 18.52 0.83 0.20
N ILE A 7 17.81 0.52 -0.90
CA ILE A 7 18.42 0.09 -2.16
C ILE A 7 17.98 1.05 -3.28
N ARG A 8 18.95 1.80 -3.81
CA ARG A 8 18.75 2.69 -4.98
C ARG A 8 19.30 2.04 -6.25
N GLY A 9 18.48 1.18 -6.83
CA GLY A 9 18.83 0.45 -8.05
C GLY A 9 19.45 -0.92 -7.78
N GLY A 10 19.09 -1.87 -8.63
CA GLY A 10 19.64 -3.21 -8.59
C GLY A 10 18.79 -4.21 -9.36
N LYS A 11 19.36 -5.34 -9.65
CA LYS A 11 18.74 -6.44 -10.38
C LYS A 11 18.97 -7.75 -9.66
N ASP A 12 17.98 -8.67 -9.75
CA ASP A 12 18.03 -10.01 -9.17
C ASP A 12 18.29 -10.00 -7.65
N ILE A 13 17.59 -9.10 -6.94
CA ILE A 13 17.74 -8.87 -5.50
C ILE A 13 16.81 -9.81 -4.74
N ARG A 14 17.30 -10.37 -3.63
CA ARG A 14 16.49 -11.22 -2.74
C ARG A 14 16.68 -10.81 -1.28
N ILE A 15 15.58 -10.56 -0.59
CA ILE A 15 15.51 -10.33 0.86
C ILE A 15 14.61 -11.43 1.42
N ARG A 16 15.15 -12.30 2.24
CA ARG A 16 14.44 -13.50 2.72
C ARG A 16 14.64 -13.72 4.22
N ASN A 17 13.63 -14.28 4.88
CA ASN A 17 13.72 -14.77 6.26
C ASN A 17 14.25 -13.71 7.22
N CYS A 18 13.93 -12.43 6.98
CA CYS A 18 14.41 -11.29 7.77
C CYS A 18 13.36 -10.80 8.75
N ARG A 19 13.82 -10.31 9.88
CA ARG A 19 12.96 -9.61 10.86
C ARG A 19 13.45 -8.17 11.02
N PHE A 20 12.58 -7.23 10.67
CA PHE A 20 12.87 -5.80 10.73
C PHE A 20 12.18 -5.19 11.94
N TYR A 21 12.94 -4.40 12.71
CA TYR A 21 12.45 -3.53 13.78
C TYR A 21 13.07 -2.16 13.56
N THR A 22 12.37 -1.27 12.87
CA THR A 22 12.92 0.00 12.41
C THR A 22 12.14 1.20 12.94
N GLY A 23 12.80 2.33 13.07
CA GLY A 23 12.15 3.60 13.39
C GLY A 23 11.67 4.34 12.14
N ASP A 24 12.22 3.99 10.98
CA ASP A 24 11.82 4.45 9.66
C ASP A 24 11.41 3.24 8.79
N ASP A 25 11.42 3.31 7.47
CA ASP A 25 10.97 2.23 6.61
C ASP A 25 11.75 0.92 6.82
N ALA A 26 11.11 -0.23 6.75
CA ALA A 26 11.86 -1.49 6.87
C ALA A 26 12.67 -1.78 5.61
N VAL A 27 12.08 -1.61 4.42
CA VAL A 27 12.76 -1.70 3.13
C VAL A 27 12.34 -0.51 2.27
N ALA A 28 13.30 0.29 1.82
CA ALA A 28 13.05 1.46 1.00
C ALA A 28 13.93 1.50 -0.26
N GLY A 29 13.52 2.31 -1.26
CA GLY A 29 14.31 2.61 -2.44
C GLY A 29 13.54 2.52 -3.75
N GLY A 30 14.16 1.91 -4.76
CA GLY A 30 13.55 1.75 -6.09
C GLY A 30 14.58 1.52 -7.18
N LEU A 31 14.17 1.63 -8.45
CA LEU A 31 14.89 1.16 -9.62
C LEU A 31 15.25 -0.33 -9.51
N TRP A 32 14.31 -1.09 -8.98
CA TRP A 32 14.48 -2.53 -8.77
C TRP A 32 14.02 -3.30 -10.00
N LYS A 33 14.83 -4.27 -10.40
CA LYS A 33 14.50 -5.22 -11.46
C LYS A 33 14.59 -6.64 -10.91
N ASN A 34 13.50 -7.41 -11.02
CA ASN A 34 13.44 -8.78 -10.52
C ASN A 34 13.83 -8.88 -9.03
N MET A 35 13.10 -8.17 -8.18
CA MET A 35 13.31 -8.19 -6.72
C MET A 35 12.29 -9.11 -6.03
N VAL A 36 12.76 -9.91 -5.10
CA VAL A 36 11.92 -10.77 -4.25
C VAL A 36 12.16 -10.44 -2.79
N ILE A 37 11.07 -10.11 -2.09
CA ILE A 37 11.03 -9.96 -0.63
C ILE A 37 10.10 -11.05 -0.11
N GLU A 38 10.63 -12.04 0.61
CA GLU A 38 9.85 -13.20 1.01
C GLU A 38 10.10 -13.65 2.45
N ASN A 39 9.06 -14.15 3.09
CA ASN A 39 9.08 -14.66 4.45
C ASN A 39 9.75 -13.68 5.42
N CYS A 40 9.32 -12.41 5.38
CA CYS A 40 9.87 -11.34 6.21
C CYS A 40 8.83 -10.81 7.20
N TYR A 41 9.29 -10.53 8.41
CA TYR A 41 8.51 -9.83 9.43
C TYR A 41 8.94 -8.37 9.49
N MET A 42 7.99 -7.45 9.36
CA MET A 42 8.24 -6.01 9.31
C MET A 42 7.48 -5.28 10.42
N ASN A 43 8.21 -4.71 11.35
CA ASN A 43 7.71 -3.88 12.43
C ASN A 43 8.42 -2.51 12.37
N SER A 44 7.75 -1.53 11.82
CA SER A 44 8.30 -0.19 11.57
C SER A 44 7.42 0.88 12.22
N SER A 45 8.01 2.02 12.53
CA SER A 45 7.29 3.23 12.92
C SER A 45 7.11 4.22 11.76
N CYS A 46 7.30 3.76 10.54
CA CYS A 46 7.00 4.46 9.29
C CYS A 46 6.30 3.50 8.32
N ASN A 47 6.97 2.95 7.33
CA ASN A 47 6.36 2.00 6.43
C ASN A 47 7.08 0.64 6.46
N GLY A 48 6.40 -0.41 6.02
CA GLY A 48 7.05 -1.70 5.84
C GLY A 48 7.93 -1.68 4.59
N ILE A 49 7.33 -1.55 3.43
CA ILE A 49 8.05 -1.43 2.16
C ILE A 49 7.68 -0.11 1.49
N ARG A 50 8.68 0.67 1.10
CA ARG A 50 8.50 1.94 0.42
C ARG A 50 9.27 2.00 -0.90
N LEU A 51 8.54 1.99 -2.01
CA LEU A 51 9.07 2.20 -3.34
C LEU A 51 8.90 3.66 -3.75
N ILE A 52 9.99 4.39 -3.98
CA ILE A 52 10.00 5.80 -4.36
C ILE A 52 10.45 6.06 -5.80
N MET A 53 10.92 5.04 -6.49
CA MET A 53 11.30 5.04 -7.90
C MET A 53 10.70 3.82 -8.60
N PRO A 54 10.59 3.80 -9.94
CA PRO A 54 10.02 2.67 -10.67
C PRO A 54 10.62 1.30 -10.34
N ALA A 55 9.85 0.23 -10.54
CA ALA A 55 10.32 -1.15 -10.36
C ALA A 55 9.60 -2.10 -11.32
N THR A 56 10.31 -3.12 -11.78
CA THR A 56 9.74 -4.17 -12.62
C THR A 56 10.07 -5.56 -12.06
N GLY A 57 9.08 -6.45 -12.01
CA GLY A 57 9.26 -7.80 -11.48
C GLY A 57 9.46 -7.82 -9.96
N LEU A 58 8.73 -6.98 -9.21
CA LEU A 58 8.76 -6.98 -7.75
C LEU A 58 7.78 -8.03 -7.20
N LYS A 59 8.27 -8.92 -6.37
CA LYS A 59 7.46 -9.90 -5.63
C LYS A 59 7.63 -9.70 -4.13
N ILE A 60 6.50 -9.53 -3.44
CA ILE A 60 6.43 -9.45 -1.97
C ILE A 60 5.53 -10.61 -1.54
N VAL A 61 6.11 -11.63 -0.94
CA VAL A 61 5.45 -12.91 -0.70
C VAL A 61 5.65 -13.38 0.73
N ASP A 62 4.59 -13.93 1.36
CA ASP A 62 4.63 -14.50 2.71
C ASP A 62 5.21 -13.53 3.75
N CYS A 63 4.86 -12.23 3.65
CA CYS A 63 5.36 -11.21 4.57
C CYS A 63 4.31 -10.80 5.60
N GLU A 64 4.77 -10.55 6.82
CA GLU A 64 3.96 -10.05 7.93
C GLU A 64 4.34 -8.61 8.26
N PHE A 65 3.35 -7.71 8.24
CA PHE A 65 3.49 -6.30 8.59
C PHE A 65 2.71 -6.02 9.87
N ARG A 66 3.38 -5.57 10.92
CA ARG A 66 2.75 -5.39 12.21
C ARG A 66 3.16 -4.09 12.91
N GLY A 67 2.17 -3.25 13.21
CA GLY A 67 2.30 -2.09 14.07
C GLY A 67 1.88 -2.39 15.52
N PRO A 68 2.07 -1.45 16.46
CA PRO A 68 2.95 -0.32 16.31
C PRO A 68 4.43 -0.70 16.28
N GLY A 69 5.28 0.19 15.79
CA GLY A 69 6.72 -0.05 15.75
C GLY A 69 7.36 -0.15 17.15
N LYS A 70 8.28 -1.07 17.30
CA LYS A 70 9.05 -1.25 18.55
C LYS A 70 9.90 -0.03 18.89
N TYR A 71 10.51 0.58 17.88
CA TYR A 71 11.35 1.75 18.01
C TYR A 71 10.65 3.00 17.46
N PRO A 72 10.66 4.14 18.15
CA PRO A 72 9.98 5.34 17.69
C PRO A 72 10.64 5.91 16.43
N HIS A 73 9.83 6.56 15.59
CA HIS A 73 10.30 7.29 14.42
C HIS A 73 11.13 8.50 14.86
N ARG A 74 12.35 8.61 14.37
CA ARG A 74 13.32 9.56 14.86
C ARG A 74 13.08 11.00 14.38
N THR A 75 12.60 11.14 13.17
CA THR A 75 12.37 12.44 12.51
C THR A 75 10.98 13.01 12.73
N SER A 76 10.09 12.32 13.43
CA SER A 76 8.74 12.80 13.72
C SER A 76 8.66 13.89 14.79
N GLY A 77 9.77 14.55 15.07
CA GLY A 77 9.85 15.63 16.05
C GLY A 77 9.60 15.14 17.49
N GLU A 78 8.94 15.97 18.28
CA GLU A 78 8.65 15.66 19.69
C GLU A 78 7.69 14.47 19.88
N GLN A 79 6.87 14.17 18.87
CA GLN A 79 5.85 13.14 19.00
C GLN A 79 6.40 11.71 19.06
N LYS A 80 7.59 11.46 18.52
CA LYS A 80 8.23 10.13 18.48
C LYS A 80 7.23 9.00 18.18
N ARG A 81 6.43 9.20 17.13
CA ARG A 81 5.35 8.28 16.77
C ARG A 81 5.85 6.86 16.65
N ARG A 82 4.96 5.91 16.86
CA ARG A 82 5.22 4.47 16.69
C ARG A 82 4.24 3.79 15.75
N ASN A 83 3.22 4.50 15.28
CA ASN A 83 2.27 3.90 14.33
C ASN A 83 2.98 3.58 13.01
N MET A 84 2.70 2.42 12.48
CA MET A 84 3.10 2.04 11.14
C MET A 84 2.13 2.67 10.15
N LEU A 85 2.63 3.59 9.32
CA LEU A 85 1.79 4.39 8.43
C LEU A 85 1.17 3.55 7.31
N SER A 86 2.02 2.77 6.63
CA SER A 86 1.56 1.83 5.61
C SER A 86 2.38 0.56 5.64
N GLY A 87 1.74 -0.56 5.38
CA GLY A 87 2.45 -1.82 5.22
C GLY A 87 3.28 -1.79 3.94
N ILE A 88 2.64 -1.53 2.80
CA ILE A 88 3.29 -1.43 1.49
C ILE A 88 2.90 -0.10 0.84
N LEU A 89 3.90 0.68 0.45
CA LEU A 89 3.77 1.99 -0.14
C LEU A 89 4.57 2.06 -1.45
N LEU A 90 3.89 1.91 -2.59
CA LEU A 90 4.50 1.98 -3.91
C LEU A 90 4.18 3.33 -4.54
N GLN A 91 5.10 4.29 -4.48
CA GLN A 91 4.89 5.68 -4.86
C GLN A 91 6.02 6.26 -5.72
N PRO A 92 6.30 5.71 -6.91
CA PRO A 92 7.31 6.28 -7.79
C PRO A 92 6.95 7.73 -8.15
N GLY A 93 7.89 8.64 -7.98
CA GLY A 93 7.72 10.06 -8.27
C GLY A 93 7.13 10.91 -7.13
N ALA A 94 6.85 10.34 -5.95
CA ALA A 94 6.22 11.09 -4.85
C ALA A 94 7.16 12.08 -4.14
N TRP A 95 8.44 11.76 -4.03
CA TRP A 95 9.43 12.58 -3.30
C TRP A 95 10.30 13.44 -4.21
N PHE A 96 10.53 12.97 -5.40
CA PHE A 96 11.26 13.66 -6.45
C PHE A 96 10.83 13.08 -7.79
N PRO A 97 10.97 13.82 -8.90
CA PRO A 97 10.60 13.30 -10.20
C PRO A 97 11.29 11.97 -10.49
N ALA A 98 10.52 10.93 -10.74
CA ALA A 98 11.00 9.62 -11.12
C ALA A 98 10.02 9.03 -12.14
N PHE A 99 10.53 8.68 -13.30
CA PHE A 99 9.75 8.27 -14.46
C PHE A 99 10.11 6.86 -14.88
N GLY A 100 9.13 6.06 -15.26
CA GLY A 100 9.39 4.74 -15.77
C GLY A 100 8.24 3.74 -15.58
N GLU A 101 8.58 2.46 -15.73
CA GLU A 101 7.62 1.37 -15.64
C GLU A 101 7.52 0.81 -14.22
N VAL A 102 6.27 0.59 -13.80
CA VAL A 102 5.93 -0.17 -12.58
C VAL A 102 5.09 -1.36 -13.03
N LYS A 103 5.72 -2.47 -13.31
CA LYS A 103 5.01 -3.62 -13.88
C LYS A 103 5.47 -4.96 -13.32
N ASP A 104 4.60 -5.96 -13.48
CA ASP A 104 4.83 -7.30 -12.96
C ASP A 104 5.05 -7.27 -11.44
N ILE A 105 4.14 -6.59 -10.74
CA ILE A 105 4.16 -6.47 -9.29
C ILE A 105 3.23 -7.53 -8.71
N LEU A 106 3.76 -8.39 -7.86
CA LEU A 106 3.01 -9.40 -7.12
C LEU A 106 3.15 -9.16 -5.62
N ILE A 107 2.02 -8.96 -4.95
CA ILE A 107 1.92 -8.95 -3.49
C ILE A 107 1.03 -10.13 -3.12
N SER A 108 1.61 -11.16 -2.49
CA SER A 108 0.89 -12.42 -2.25
C SER A 108 1.12 -12.94 -0.84
N SER A 109 0.09 -13.55 -0.27
CA SER A 109 0.16 -14.22 1.05
C SER A 109 0.69 -13.29 2.15
N CYS A 110 0.28 -12.02 2.13
CA CYS A 110 0.74 -11.01 3.08
C CYS A 110 -0.31 -10.69 4.14
N SER A 111 0.14 -10.49 5.37
CA SER A 111 -0.71 -10.09 6.49
C SER A 111 -0.34 -8.72 7.04
N PHE A 112 -1.36 -7.94 7.37
CA PHE A 112 -1.26 -6.57 7.89
C PHE A 112 -2.04 -6.48 9.20
N ASP A 113 -1.39 -6.11 10.28
CA ASP A 113 -2.04 -6.05 11.58
C ASP A 113 -1.68 -4.78 12.35
N GLN A 114 -2.71 -4.03 12.76
CA GLN A 114 -2.59 -2.80 13.55
C GLN A 114 -1.77 -1.71 12.83
N LEU A 115 -2.11 -1.42 11.58
CA LEU A 115 -1.52 -0.38 10.74
C LEU A 115 -2.52 0.74 10.47
N ASP A 116 -2.00 1.91 10.11
CA ASP A 116 -2.87 3.01 9.67
C ASP A 116 -3.45 2.75 8.27
N ASN A 117 -2.67 2.12 7.36
CA ASN A 117 -3.06 1.76 6.00
C ASN A 117 -2.37 0.45 5.58
N PRO A 118 -3.06 -0.54 4.98
CA PRO A 118 -2.43 -1.80 4.61
C PRO A 118 -1.52 -1.67 3.39
N PHE A 119 -2.02 -1.08 2.32
CA PHE A 119 -1.24 -0.82 1.11
C PHE A 119 -1.74 0.40 0.36
N LEU A 120 -0.81 1.07 -0.29
CA LEU A 120 -1.05 2.22 -1.13
C LEU A 120 -0.14 2.12 -2.35
N VAL A 121 -0.75 2.03 -3.53
CA VAL A 121 -0.07 2.05 -4.82
C VAL A 121 -0.48 3.35 -5.51
N THR A 122 0.45 4.28 -5.67
CA THR A 122 0.16 5.58 -6.27
C THR A 122 1.21 5.90 -7.32
N LEU A 123 0.83 5.82 -8.58
CA LEU A 123 1.68 6.22 -9.68
C LEU A 123 1.57 7.73 -9.90
N ASN A 124 2.66 8.44 -9.70
CA ASN A 124 2.74 9.85 -10.00
C ASN A 124 3.05 10.07 -11.49
N GLU A 125 2.84 11.29 -11.95
CA GLU A 125 3.04 11.72 -13.34
C GLU A 125 4.31 11.13 -13.96
N GLY A 126 4.22 10.71 -15.24
CA GLY A 126 5.32 10.11 -15.99
C GLY A 126 5.60 8.62 -15.73
N ASN A 127 4.82 7.97 -14.85
CA ASN A 127 4.96 6.54 -14.59
C ASN A 127 3.88 5.73 -15.33
N ARG A 128 4.21 4.53 -15.75
CA ARG A 128 3.30 3.60 -16.42
C ARG A 128 3.24 2.28 -15.67
N GLY A 129 2.05 1.92 -15.20
CA GLY A 129 1.81 0.68 -14.48
C GLY A 129 1.10 -0.37 -15.32
N GLU A 130 1.49 -1.61 -15.11
CA GLU A 130 0.84 -2.75 -15.77
C GLU A 130 1.02 -4.03 -14.95
N ARG A 131 -0.01 -4.85 -14.88
CA ARG A 131 -0.02 -6.14 -14.19
C ARG A 131 0.39 -6.02 -12.71
N ILE A 132 -0.46 -5.37 -11.94
CA ILE A 132 -0.33 -5.29 -10.48
C ILE A 132 -1.34 -6.27 -9.88
N CYS A 133 -0.82 -7.27 -9.17
CA CYS A 133 -1.61 -8.33 -8.57
C CYS A 133 -1.43 -8.36 -7.05
N LEU A 134 -2.55 -8.29 -6.33
CA LEU A 134 -2.62 -8.47 -4.88
C LEU A 134 -3.49 -9.70 -4.61
N GLU A 135 -2.93 -10.73 -4.00
CA GLU A 135 -3.65 -11.98 -3.78
C GLU A 135 -3.36 -12.58 -2.40
N HIS A 136 -4.37 -13.25 -1.83
CA HIS A 136 -4.28 -13.85 -0.49
C HIS A 136 -3.83 -12.85 0.58
N ILE A 137 -4.49 -11.69 0.61
CA ILE A 137 -4.17 -10.57 1.50
C ILE A 137 -5.11 -10.59 2.71
N ARG A 138 -4.55 -10.46 3.90
CA ARG A 138 -5.32 -10.32 5.13
C ARG A 138 -4.89 -9.08 5.91
N GLY A 139 -5.82 -8.16 6.15
CA GLY A 139 -5.64 -7.00 7.03
C GLY A 139 -6.56 -7.07 8.23
N THR A 140 -6.03 -6.83 9.43
CA THR A 140 -6.79 -6.78 10.68
C THR A 140 -6.43 -5.54 11.48
N ARG A 141 -7.39 -4.97 12.20
CA ARG A 141 -7.20 -3.75 13.01
C ARG A 141 -6.58 -2.60 12.22
N LEU A 142 -7.06 -2.39 10.99
CA LEU A 142 -6.63 -1.26 10.16
C LEU A 142 -7.27 0.03 10.69
N MET A 143 -6.50 1.12 10.81
CA MET A 143 -6.89 2.19 11.73
C MET A 143 -7.36 3.47 11.07
N LYS A 144 -6.78 3.91 9.94
CA LYS A 144 -7.00 5.30 9.51
C LYS A 144 -7.40 5.52 8.06
N ALA A 145 -6.94 4.71 7.12
CA ALA A 145 -7.20 4.98 5.72
C ALA A 145 -7.49 3.73 4.91
N ALA A 146 -8.33 3.87 3.91
CA ALA A 146 -8.61 2.83 2.93
C ALA A 146 -7.33 2.38 2.24
N ALA A 147 -7.26 1.12 1.86
CA ALA A 147 -6.31 0.64 0.86
C ALA A 147 -6.55 1.37 -0.46
N SER A 148 -5.50 1.67 -1.24
CA SER A 148 -5.72 2.34 -2.51
C SER A 148 -4.78 1.90 -3.64
N VAL A 149 -5.31 2.02 -4.87
CA VAL A 149 -4.55 1.88 -6.11
C VAL A 149 -4.93 3.05 -7.02
N GLU A 150 -3.96 3.88 -7.35
CA GLU A 150 -4.19 5.17 -7.98
C GLU A 150 -3.16 5.47 -9.06
N SER A 151 -3.57 6.16 -10.14
CA SER A 151 -2.67 6.80 -11.08
C SER A 151 -3.03 8.27 -11.27
N TRP A 152 -2.03 9.13 -11.46
CA TRP A 152 -2.14 10.58 -11.43
C TRP A 152 -1.39 11.27 -12.58
N GLY A 153 -1.90 12.45 -12.99
CA GLY A 153 -1.35 13.20 -14.11
C GLY A 153 -1.53 12.44 -15.43
N ASP A 154 -0.46 12.30 -16.18
CA ASP A 154 -0.40 11.53 -17.42
C ASP A 154 -0.02 10.05 -17.21
N SER A 155 0.07 9.61 -15.96
CA SER A 155 0.34 8.21 -15.66
C SER A 155 -0.83 7.31 -16.07
N SER A 156 -0.54 6.07 -16.36
CA SER A 156 -1.55 5.05 -16.67
C SER A 156 -1.28 3.79 -15.86
N LEU A 157 -2.35 3.11 -15.46
CA LEU A 157 -2.26 1.86 -14.73
C LEU A 157 -3.23 0.84 -15.32
N LYS A 158 -2.67 -0.18 -15.94
CA LYS A 158 -3.39 -1.24 -16.64
C LYS A 158 -3.38 -2.53 -15.84
N ASP A 159 -4.49 -3.24 -15.88
CA ASP A 159 -4.64 -4.61 -15.38
C ASP A 159 -4.25 -4.77 -13.91
N VAL A 160 -5.11 -4.27 -13.05
CA VAL A 160 -5.03 -4.42 -11.59
C VAL A 160 -5.93 -5.57 -11.15
N ARG A 161 -5.41 -6.47 -10.32
CA ARG A 161 -6.17 -7.61 -9.80
C ARG A 161 -6.05 -7.69 -8.28
N LEU A 162 -7.18 -7.79 -7.63
CA LEU A 162 -7.29 -8.11 -6.20
C LEU A 162 -8.06 -9.43 -6.08
N SER A 163 -7.42 -10.46 -5.55
CA SER A 163 -8.03 -11.79 -5.37
C SER A 163 -7.81 -12.30 -3.95
N ASP A 164 -8.88 -12.81 -3.32
CA ASP A 164 -8.82 -13.36 -1.96
C ASP A 164 -8.27 -12.33 -0.95
N VAL A 165 -8.86 -11.13 -0.94
CA VAL A 165 -8.45 -10.00 -0.09
C VAL A 165 -9.49 -9.80 1.01
N SER A 166 -9.07 -9.82 2.27
CA SER A 166 -9.91 -9.55 3.44
C SER A 166 -9.29 -8.44 4.30
N LEU A 167 -9.97 -7.30 4.42
CA LEU A 167 -9.50 -6.15 5.18
C LEU A 167 -10.53 -5.78 6.25
N SER A 168 -10.12 -5.79 7.52
CA SER A 168 -10.93 -5.39 8.67
C SER A 168 -10.40 -4.10 9.27
N TYR A 169 -11.23 -3.07 9.24
CA TYR A 169 -10.96 -1.74 9.78
C TYR A 169 -11.59 -1.60 11.15
N VAL A 170 -10.87 -0.96 12.06
CA VAL A 170 -11.38 -0.71 13.42
C VAL A 170 -12.60 0.20 13.37
N GLY A 171 -12.55 1.23 12.52
CA GLY A 171 -13.56 2.26 12.49
C GLY A 171 -13.56 3.09 13.80
N ASN A 172 -14.10 4.30 13.74
CA ASN A 172 -14.32 5.11 14.93
C ASN A 172 -15.57 5.96 14.68
N LYS A 173 -16.54 5.88 15.58
CA LYS A 173 -17.78 6.67 15.50
C LYS A 173 -17.53 8.19 15.53
N ASP A 174 -16.44 8.60 16.11
CA ASP A 174 -16.10 10.02 16.35
C ASP A 174 -15.07 10.58 15.36
N GLN A 175 -14.57 9.79 14.42
CA GLN A 175 -13.62 10.22 13.39
C GLN A 175 -14.23 10.10 12.01
N GLU A 176 -14.18 11.17 11.24
CA GLU A 176 -14.39 11.12 9.80
C GLU A 176 -13.27 10.28 9.15
N ILE A 177 -13.52 8.97 9.03
CA ILE A 177 -12.63 8.06 8.30
C ILE A 177 -12.69 8.36 6.80
N VAL A 178 -13.80 8.97 6.37
CA VAL A 178 -14.06 9.27 4.98
C VAL A 178 -13.74 10.74 4.68
N GLY A 179 -12.81 10.95 3.80
CA GLY A 179 -12.41 12.26 3.31
C GLY A 179 -13.12 12.67 2.03
N ARG A 180 -12.66 13.78 1.45
CA ARG A 180 -13.08 14.22 0.11
C ARG A 180 -12.28 13.47 -0.96
N THR A 181 -12.82 13.43 -2.18
CA THR A 181 -12.07 12.96 -3.35
C THR A 181 -10.78 13.77 -3.48
N PRO A 182 -9.62 13.11 -3.51
CA PRO A 182 -8.34 13.81 -3.64
C PRO A 182 -8.21 14.51 -5.00
N SER A 183 -7.53 15.63 -5.03
CA SER A 183 -7.20 16.35 -6.28
C SER A 183 -5.76 16.14 -6.73
N LYS A 184 -4.95 15.47 -5.93
CA LYS A 184 -3.53 15.18 -6.21
C LYS A 184 -3.04 14.01 -5.36
N PRO A 185 -1.98 13.31 -5.79
CA PRO A 185 -1.33 12.30 -4.95
C PRO A 185 -0.66 12.95 -3.73
N LEU A 186 -0.46 12.16 -2.68
CA LEU A 186 0.30 12.56 -1.49
C LEU A 186 1.43 11.55 -1.25
N THR A 187 2.37 11.95 -0.42
CA THR A 187 3.54 11.12 -0.07
C THR A 187 3.26 10.06 0.98
N ASP A 188 2.14 10.14 1.66
CA ASP A 188 1.68 9.18 2.67
C ASP A 188 0.19 8.90 2.48
N TYR A 189 -0.39 8.01 3.31
CA TYR A 189 -1.83 7.78 3.29
C TYR A 189 -2.58 9.05 3.70
N ARG A 190 -3.84 9.14 3.30
CA ARG A 190 -4.78 10.20 3.63
C ARG A 190 -6.19 9.65 3.78
N ALA A 191 -7.08 10.45 4.36
CA ALA A 191 -8.50 10.16 4.30
C ALA A 191 -8.98 10.18 2.83
N LEU A 192 -9.67 9.13 2.43
CA LEU A 192 -10.19 8.88 1.08
C LEU A 192 -11.72 8.93 1.10
N PRO A 193 -12.40 9.04 -0.04
CA PRO A 193 -13.87 9.13 -0.09
C PRO A 193 -14.59 7.82 0.27
N CYS A 194 -13.85 6.84 0.77
CA CYS A 194 -14.36 5.58 1.28
C CYS A 194 -13.46 5.07 2.41
N TRP A 195 -13.96 4.13 3.21
CA TRP A 195 -13.20 3.62 4.35
C TRP A 195 -12.39 2.35 4.04
N GLY A 196 -12.67 1.63 2.97
CA GLY A 196 -12.09 0.30 2.71
C GLY A 196 -11.17 0.21 1.49
N LEU A 197 -11.64 0.54 0.30
CA LEU A 197 -10.87 0.41 -0.94
C LEU A 197 -11.13 1.58 -1.90
N TYR A 198 -10.08 2.30 -2.27
CA TYR A 198 -10.13 3.39 -3.25
C TYR A 198 -9.35 3.03 -4.52
N LEU A 199 -10.00 3.18 -5.67
CA LEU A 199 -9.43 2.95 -6.99
C LEU A 199 -9.59 4.21 -7.84
N HIS A 200 -8.48 4.72 -8.42
CA HIS A 200 -8.50 5.98 -9.16
C HIS A 200 -7.67 5.92 -10.44
N ASN A 201 -8.27 6.34 -11.56
CA ASN A 201 -7.65 6.39 -12.89
C ASN A 201 -7.01 5.04 -13.30
N LEU A 202 -7.81 4.01 -13.41
CA LEU A 202 -7.36 2.67 -13.79
C LEU A 202 -8.06 2.23 -15.08
N ASP A 203 -7.33 1.57 -15.98
CA ASP A 203 -7.92 1.09 -17.22
C ASP A 203 -8.84 -0.12 -16.98
N ARG A 204 -8.36 -1.11 -16.21
CA ARG A 204 -9.10 -2.32 -15.89
C ARG A 204 -8.78 -2.83 -14.49
N VAL A 205 -9.82 -3.22 -13.77
CA VAL A 205 -9.71 -3.83 -12.44
C VAL A 205 -10.54 -5.12 -12.36
N ILE A 206 -9.95 -6.14 -11.75
CA ILE A 206 -10.65 -7.38 -11.42
C ILE A 206 -10.63 -7.53 -9.90
N LEU A 207 -11.81 -7.61 -9.28
CA LEU A 207 -12.00 -7.90 -7.87
C LEU A 207 -12.64 -9.28 -7.72
N ARG A 208 -11.95 -10.20 -7.04
CA ARG A 208 -12.44 -11.56 -6.79
C ARG A 208 -12.28 -11.92 -5.31
N ASN A 209 -13.36 -12.37 -4.67
CA ASN A 209 -13.36 -12.74 -3.26
C ASN A 209 -12.78 -11.62 -2.38
N VAL A 210 -13.27 -10.40 -2.53
CA VAL A 210 -12.83 -9.24 -1.73
C VAL A 210 -13.85 -8.99 -0.63
N ARG A 211 -13.38 -8.96 0.61
CA ARG A 211 -14.19 -8.69 1.79
C ARG A 211 -13.64 -7.49 2.55
N LEU A 212 -14.49 -6.50 2.80
CA LEU A 212 -14.18 -5.32 3.60
C LEU A 212 -15.12 -5.29 4.81
N ASP A 213 -14.56 -5.30 6.01
CA ASP A 213 -15.29 -5.22 7.27
C ASP A 213 -14.89 -3.97 8.06
N CYS A 214 -15.84 -3.41 8.82
CA CYS A 214 -15.59 -2.30 9.73
C CYS A 214 -16.22 -2.58 11.08
N GLU A 215 -15.41 -2.71 12.14
CA GLU A 215 -15.83 -3.20 13.46
C GLU A 215 -16.76 -2.23 14.21
N ASN A 216 -16.41 -0.94 14.25
CA ASN A 216 -17.08 0.06 15.10
C ASN A 216 -18.08 0.95 14.35
N GLY A 217 -18.57 0.48 13.23
CA GLY A 217 -19.58 1.19 12.46
C GLY A 217 -19.01 1.78 11.16
N LYS A 218 -19.90 1.83 10.18
CA LYS A 218 -19.59 2.27 8.82
C LYS A 218 -19.99 3.72 8.66
N VAL A 219 -19.04 4.59 8.42
CA VAL A 219 -19.30 5.98 8.02
C VAL A 219 -18.91 6.13 6.55
N GLY A 220 -19.90 6.31 5.68
CA GLY A 220 -19.69 6.45 4.25
C GLY A 220 -19.52 5.11 3.50
N PRO A 221 -19.17 5.16 2.21
CA PRO A 221 -19.04 3.97 1.36
C PRO A 221 -17.82 3.13 1.72
N ALA A 222 -17.95 1.82 1.55
CA ALA A 222 -16.84 0.89 1.75
C ALA A 222 -15.78 1.01 0.65
N SER A 223 -16.21 1.22 -0.57
CA SER A 223 -15.32 1.39 -1.72
C SER A 223 -15.73 2.57 -2.59
N CYS A 224 -14.76 3.13 -3.30
CA CYS A 224 -14.97 4.18 -4.27
C CYS A 224 -14.11 3.91 -5.51
N PHE A 225 -14.75 3.90 -6.67
CA PHE A 225 -14.11 3.72 -7.99
C PHE A 225 -14.26 5.02 -8.75
N ASP A 226 -13.17 5.75 -8.87
CA ASP A 226 -13.12 7.07 -9.49
C ASP A 226 -12.33 7.00 -10.79
N ASN A 227 -13.01 7.23 -11.92
CA ASN A 227 -12.47 7.15 -13.28
C ASN A 227 -11.80 5.78 -13.56
N VAL A 228 -12.53 4.68 -13.35
CA VAL A 228 -12.09 3.32 -13.68
C VAL A 228 -12.77 2.86 -14.96
N GLY A 229 -11.99 2.51 -15.98
CA GLY A 229 -12.48 2.18 -17.32
C GLY A 229 -13.33 0.91 -17.35
N SER A 230 -12.87 -0.17 -16.72
CA SER A 230 -13.68 -1.39 -16.55
C SER A 230 -13.44 -2.06 -15.20
N VAL A 231 -14.51 -2.55 -14.59
CA VAL A 231 -14.47 -3.27 -13.31
C VAL A 231 -15.19 -4.59 -13.44
N GLU A 232 -14.48 -5.68 -13.16
CA GLU A 232 -15.05 -7.02 -13.06
C GLU A 232 -15.12 -7.43 -11.59
N ILE A 233 -16.31 -7.76 -11.09
CA ILE A 233 -16.57 -8.05 -9.68
C ILE A 233 -17.11 -9.47 -9.52
N TYR A 234 -16.42 -10.29 -8.74
CA TYR A 234 -16.79 -11.67 -8.42
C TYR A 234 -16.72 -11.88 -6.91
N ASN A 235 -17.85 -12.13 -6.26
CA ASN A 235 -17.94 -12.44 -4.83
C ASN A 235 -17.26 -11.36 -3.95
N VAL A 236 -17.77 -10.14 -4.00
CA VAL A 236 -17.30 -9.00 -3.19
C VAL A 236 -18.34 -8.64 -2.14
N SER A 237 -17.91 -8.40 -0.90
CA SER A 237 -18.78 -8.03 0.24
C SER A 237 -18.17 -6.86 1.04
N PHE A 238 -19.06 -5.99 1.54
CA PHE A 238 -18.72 -4.77 2.28
C PHE A 238 -19.51 -4.67 3.59
#